data_2d53888f091e11488b22f03836287e07
#
_entry.id   2d53888f091e11488b22f03836287e07
#
_cell.length_a   1.000
_cell.length_b   1.000
_cell.length_c   1.000
_cell.angle_alpha   90.00
_cell.angle_beta   90.00
_cell.angle_gamma   90.00
#
_symmetry.space_group_name_H-M   'P 1'
#
loop_
_entity.id
_entity.type
_entity.pdbx_description
1 polymer ?
#
loop_
_entity_poly.entity_id
_entity_poly.type
_entity_poly.pdbx_seq_one_letter_code
_entity_poly.pdbx_strand_id
1 'polypeptide(L)'
;MAGPEPIQDTINAERTPTFGSGNTVTPNTQNAPTEDDASSPTNGGGRASRYFARGGELRPFRLLKEDVINLRSRYLSDWQVFNQQVVASAVYIFFTNLLPGITFASDLYTLTGKSWGTIEVVFSTGLCGLVFSLFSGQPLTILGVTGPFSVLAENIYELCETHFHVEFLPVMAWSLIHAGWMHYLLAIFNAHDWTMQYVTHFSADIFSLLNSVIYFHKAAMELKRTHARVSLAAFLYAVLGAVGTCLLAILLSTANSWKPMFHRYIRLGLTEYAAAISIIVWIGIPYIGELASLDHIRLEVQTSFRPTNPDRTTFFVRFWEIPIEWVFLSMIPGAIVTVLFYFDHEISSIICTVERYGTKKPGGYAWDVALLGTTTILCGILGIPPANGLLPQAPLHSESLMHYVIESPPAEEGVQPDSPRPVARTYEQRYSHFIQASLILIFVSPPLQKLLGLTQTSVLAGLFLFMGYQSLSVNPILERVVNLLTPPSDLPALPDNVSWFGIHMYTTTQIIMAGIVFGVTLTVAAPAFPLIIIALVPVRLSLMNRVWSRETLRLVDGWACREGKPEDSDSETMQVQGFGDEEKAGV
;
A
#
# COMPACT_ATOMS: atom_id res chain seq x y z
N MET A 1 -39.99 -4.82 46.01
CA MET A 1 -38.78 -4.07 45.74
C MET A 1 -38.12 -4.77 44.57
N ALA A 2 -38.34 -4.26 43.38
CA ALA A 2 -37.79 -4.80 42.12
C ALA A 2 -36.37 -4.25 41.92
N GLY A 3 -35.39 -5.14 41.75
CA GLY A 3 -34.03 -4.77 41.37
C GLY A 3 -33.96 -4.51 39.88
N PRO A 4 -33.02 -3.70 39.40
CA PRO A 4 -32.92 -3.37 38.00
C PRO A 4 -32.42 -4.55 37.14
N GLU A 5 -33.09 -4.77 36.02
CA GLU A 5 -32.66 -5.73 34.99
C GLU A 5 -31.29 -5.37 34.40
N PRO A 6 -30.47 -6.35 34.06
CA PRO A 6 -29.20 -6.10 33.40
C PRO A 6 -29.42 -5.72 31.91
N ILE A 7 -28.82 -4.62 31.53
CA ILE A 7 -28.70 -4.20 30.14
C ILE A 7 -27.96 -5.31 29.36
N GLN A 8 -28.68 -6.00 28.50
CA GLN A 8 -28.14 -7.01 27.61
C GLN A 8 -27.15 -6.37 26.63
N ASP A 9 -25.91 -6.87 26.70
CA ASP A 9 -24.86 -6.67 25.73
C ASP A 9 -25.29 -7.16 24.33
N THR A 10 -25.80 -6.27 23.50
CA THR A 10 -26.00 -6.48 22.08
C THR A 10 -24.89 -5.81 21.28
N ILE A 11 -23.65 -6.22 21.50
CA ILE A 11 -22.52 -5.94 20.60
C ILE A 11 -21.73 -7.24 20.44
N ASN A 12 -22.32 -8.22 19.80
CA ASN A 12 -21.62 -9.36 19.22
C ASN A 12 -22.19 -9.57 17.82
N ALA A 13 -21.70 -8.79 16.88
CA ALA A 13 -21.73 -9.18 15.49
C ALA A 13 -20.29 -9.52 15.09
N GLU A 14 -20.06 -10.79 14.89
CA GLU A 14 -18.93 -11.30 14.15
C GLU A 14 -18.80 -10.51 12.85
N ARG A 15 -17.73 -9.75 12.71
CA ARG A 15 -17.43 -9.06 11.46
C ARG A 15 -16.64 -10.01 10.55
N THR A 16 -17.35 -10.90 9.91
CA THR A 16 -17.08 -11.22 8.51
C THR A 16 -17.46 -9.98 7.71
N PRO A 17 -16.65 -9.51 6.74
CA PRO A 17 -17.07 -8.44 5.84
C PRO A 17 -18.08 -9.02 4.85
N THR A 18 -19.35 -9.07 5.25
CA THR A 18 -20.44 -9.27 4.32
C THR A 18 -20.59 -7.97 3.54
N PHE A 19 -20.39 -8.04 2.24
CA PHE A 19 -20.87 -7.06 1.28
C PHE A 19 -22.40 -6.97 1.40
N GLY A 20 -22.88 -6.08 2.25
CA GLY A 20 -24.30 -5.77 2.41
C GLY A 20 -24.69 -4.65 1.47
N SER A 21 -25.61 -4.98 0.58
CA SER A 21 -26.32 -4.08 -0.31
C SER A 21 -26.83 -2.81 0.37
N GLY A 22 -26.46 -1.70 -0.21
CA GLY A 22 -27.19 -0.48 -0.46
C GLY A 22 -28.05 0.16 0.59
N ASN A 23 -27.68 1.38 0.88
CA ASN A 23 -28.67 2.48 0.87
C ASN A 23 -28.00 3.63 0.12
N THR A 24 -28.68 4.06 -0.93
CA THR A 24 -28.39 5.25 -1.71
C THR A 24 -28.33 6.46 -0.79
N VAL A 25 -27.16 6.98 -0.54
CA VAL A 25 -26.94 8.31 0.01
C VAL A 25 -26.35 9.15 -1.10
N THR A 26 -27.09 10.16 -1.50
CA THR A 26 -26.72 11.18 -2.47
C THR A 26 -25.38 11.83 -2.12
N PRO A 27 -24.51 12.08 -3.10
CA PRO A 27 -23.22 12.71 -2.84
C PRO A 27 -23.43 14.14 -2.33
N ASN A 28 -22.66 14.52 -1.33
CA ASN A 28 -22.64 15.84 -0.73
C ASN A 28 -22.06 16.86 -1.73
N THR A 29 -22.92 17.47 -2.52
CA THR A 29 -22.63 18.57 -3.44
C THR A 29 -22.39 19.86 -2.65
N GLN A 30 -21.28 19.98 -1.97
CA GLN A 30 -20.86 21.25 -1.35
C GLN A 30 -19.58 21.81 -1.96
N ASN A 31 -19.38 21.71 -3.26
CA ASN A 31 -18.43 22.55 -4.01
C ASN A 31 -18.78 22.54 -5.51
N ALA A 32 -20.05 22.70 -5.84
CA ALA A 32 -20.40 23.12 -7.18
C ALA A 32 -20.07 24.62 -7.33
N PRO A 33 -19.33 25.03 -8.36
CA PRO A 33 -19.18 26.45 -8.67
C PRO A 33 -20.57 27.05 -8.96
N THR A 34 -20.84 28.21 -8.38
CA THR A 34 -22.05 28.98 -8.64
C THR A 34 -22.25 29.20 -10.15
N GLU A 35 -23.50 29.05 -10.62
CA GLU A 35 -23.94 29.04 -12.02
C GLU A 35 -23.73 30.38 -12.80
N ASP A 36 -23.02 31.36 -12.28
CA ASP A 36 -22.85 32.67 -12.90
C ASP A 36 -21.69 32.81 -13.90
N ASP A 37 -20.93 31.74 -14.20
CA ASP A 37 -19.83 31.79 -15.18
C ASP A 37 -20.02 30.87 -16.41
N ALA A 38 -21.25 30.42 -16.68
CA ALA A 38 -21.56 29.66 -17.88
C ALA A 38 -21.74 30.58 -19.11
N SER A 39 -20.67 31.24 -19.55
CA SER A 39 -20.58 31.73 -20.92
C SER A 39 -20.42 30.53 -21.85
N SER A 40 -21.44 30.26 -22.66
CA SER A 40 -21.51 29.23 -23.69
C SER A 40 -20.21 29.13 -24.50
N PRO A 41 -19.60 27.95 -24.67
CA PRO A 41 -18.41 27.78 -25.49
C PRO A 41 -18.81 27.86 -26.97
N THR A 42 -18.29 28.85 -27.66
CA THR A 42 -18.33 28.95 -29.12
C THR A 42 -17.73 27.68 -29.76
N ASN A 43 -18.51 27.01 -30.58
CA ASN A 43 -18.15 25.87 -31.41
C ASN A 43 -16.88 26.15 -32.22
N GLY A 44 -15.84 25.31 -32.04
CA GLY A 44 -14.66 25.34 -32.90
C GLY A 44 -13.42 24.63 -32.42
N GLY A 45 -13.36 24.16 -31.17
CA GLY A 45 -12.18 23.44 -30.65
C GLY A 45 -12.31 21.93 -30.80
N GLY A 46 -11.32 21.25 -31.42
CA GLY A 46 -11.27 19.80 -31.50
C GLY A 46 -11.29 19.13 -30.10
N ARG A 47 -11.59 17.80 -30.01
CA ARG A 47 -11.67 17.03 -28.73
C ARG A 47 -10.48 17.33 -27.79
N ALA A 48 -9.27 17.48 -28.32
CA ALA A 48 -8.08 17.82 -27.54
C ALA A 48 -8.20 19.18 -26.78
N SER A 49 -8.88 20.18 -27.37
CA SER A 49 -9.06 21.50 -26.75
C SER A 49 -9.91 21.46 -25.47
N ARG A 50 -10.82 20.51 -25.33
CA ARG A 50 -11.66 20.35 -24.12
C ARG A 50 -10.86 19.88 -22.92
N TYR A 51 -9.89 18.96 -23.11
CA TYR A 51 -9.06 18.44 -22.03
C TYR A 51 -8.14 19.50 -21.41
N PHE A 52 -7.76 20.54 -22.18
CA PHE A 52 -6.89 21.63 -21.73
C PHE A 52 -7.65 22.92 -21.37
N ALA A 53 -8.99 22.95 -21.49
CA ALA A 53 -9.83 24.09 -21.16
C ALA A 53 -9.84 24.39 -19.64
N ARG A 54 -10.45 25.52 -19.22
CA ARG A 54 -10.70 25.79 -17.80
C ARG A 54 -11.58 24.68 -17.23
N GLY A 55 -11.06 23.94 -16.23
CA GLY A 55 -11.74 22.76 -15.65
C GLY A 55 -11.43 21.43 -16.32
N GLY A 56 -10.69 21.39 -17.46
CA GLY A 56 -10.31 20.16 -18.13
C GLY A 56 -9.31 19.30 -17.33
N GLU A 57 -9.42 17.98 -17.46
CA GLU A 57 -8.62 16.99 -16.73
C GLU A 57 -7.11 17.15 -16.92
N LEU A 58 -6.66 17.47 -18.14
CA LEU A 58 -5.24 17.64 -18.50
C LEU A 58 -4.73 19.07 -18.36
N ARG A 59 -5.49 19.99 -17.73
CA ARG A 59 -5.00 21.37 -17.52
C ARG A 59 -3.81 21.37 -16.56
N PRO A 60 -2.61 21.80 -17.01
CA PRO A 60 -1.41 21.75 -16.16
C PRO A 60 -1.59 22.50 -14.84
N PHE A 61 -1.02 21.96 -13.77
CA PHE A 61 -1.00 22.52 -12.42
C PHE A 61 -2.37 22.70 -11.73
N ARG A 62 -3.48 22.16 -12.25
CA ARG A 62 -4.80 22.35 -11.65
C ARG A 62 -4.87 21.70 -10.26
N LEU A 63 -4.72 20.39 -10.18
CA LEU A 63 -4.75 19.65 -8.91
C LEU A 63 -3.62 20.08 -7.98
N LEU A 64 -2.42 20.23 -8.50
CA LEU A 64 -1.27 20.64 -7.70
C LEU A 64 -1.52 21.98 -6.97
N LYS A 65 -2.16 22.95 -7.65
CA LYS A 65 -2.52 24.22 -7.04
C LYS A 65 -3.61 24.06 -5.98
N GLU A 66 -4.63 23.25 -6.25
CA GLU A 66 -5.71 22.93 -5.31
C GLU A 66 -5.15 22.25 -4.06
N ASP A 67 -4.28 21.25 -4.23
CA ASP A 67 -3.63 20.52 -3.14
C ASP A 67 -2.78 21.45 -2.25
N VAL A 68 -2.01 22.37 -2.84
CA VAL A 68 -1.21 23.33 -2.08
C VAL A 68 -2.09 24.29 -1.27
N ILE A 69 -3.21 24.74 -1.84
CA ILE A 69 -4.18 25.58 -1.13
C ILE A 69 -4.80 24.79 0.04
N ASN A 70 -5.24 23.58 -0.22
CA ASN A 70 -5.82 22.69 0.78
C ASN A 70 -4.80 22.37 1.90
N LEU A 71 -3.57 22.04 1.53
CA LEU A 71 -2.48 21.79 2.48
C LEU A 71 -2.26 23.02 3.39
N ARG A 72 -2.19 24.21 2.81
CA ARG A 72 -2.00 25.44 3.59
C ARG A 72 -3.14 25.69 4.58
N SER A 73 -4.39 25.41 4.19
CA SER A 73 -5.56 25.61 5.05
C SER A 73 -5.63 24.63 6.21
N ARG A 74 -5.23 23.36 5.98
CA ARG A 74 -5.29 22.29 6.98
C ARG A 74 -4.06 22.14 7.86
N TYR A 75 -2.88 22.62 7.42
CA TYR A 75 -1.58 22.29 7.99
C TYR A 75 -1.50 22.51 9.51
N LEU A 76 -1.95 23.69 9.98
CA LEU A 76 -1.93 23.99 11.42
C LEU A 76 -2.88 23.09 12.21
N SER A 77 -4.04 22.75 11.62
CA SER A 77 -5.01 21.86 12.28
C SER A 77 -4.52 20.41 12.37
N ASP A 78 -3.63 19.98 11.47
CA ASP A 78 -3.01 18.64 11.53
C ASP A 78 -2.04 18.50 12.72
N TRP A 79 -1.54 19.61 13.29
CA TRP A 79 -0.67 19.63 14.46
C TRP A 79 -1.38 19.95 15.78
N GLN A 80 -2.71 20.10 15.79
CA GLN A 80 -3.48 20.40 17.00
C GLN A 80 -3.93 19.15 17.72
N VAL A 81 -4.07 18.03 17.03
CA VAL A 81 -4.59 16.79 17.59
C VAL A 81 -3.43 15.94 18.11
N PHE A 82 -3.23 15.95 19.41
CA PHE A 82 -2.26 15.10 20.10
C PHE A 82 -2.90 14.44 21.32
N ASN A 83 -3.02 13.12 21.31
CA ASN A 83 -3.63 12.35 22.39
C ASN A 83 -2.92 10.99 22.55
N GLN A 84 -3.32 10.21 23.56
CA GLN A 84 -2.73 8.90 23.83
C GLN A 84 -2.86 7.92 22.66
N GLN A 85 -3.99 7.96 21.93
CA GLN A 85 -4.22 7.08 20.76
C GLN A 85 -3.23 7.40 19.62
N VAL A 86 -2.93 8.68 19.38
CA VAL A 86 -1.93 9.11 18.40
C VAL A 86 -0.53 8.56 18.73
N VAL A 87 -0.15 8.59 20.02
CA VAL A 87 1.15 8.03 20.45
C VAL A 87 1.16 6.50 20.32
N ALA A 88 0.08 5.83 20.72
CA ALA A 88 -0.05 4.38 20.57
C ALA A 88 0.02 3.96 19.08
N SER A 89 -0.69 4.67 18.21
CA SER A 89 -0.63 4.48 16.77
C SER A 89 0.78 4.68 16.21
N ALA A 90 1.49 5.72 16.67
CA ALA A 90 2.87 5.98 16.24
C ALA A 90 3.81 4.81 16.57
N VAL A 91 3.70 4.25 17.78
CA VAL A 91 4.51 3.09 18.20
C VAL A 91 4.10 1.82 17.43
N TYR A 92 2.81 1.62 17.22
CA TYR A 92 2.30 0.50 16.42
C TYR A 92 2.85 0.56 14.98
N ILE A 93 2.70 1.69 14.31
CA ILE A 93 3.19 1.87 12.93
C ILE A 93 4.73 1.83 12.86
N PHE A 94 5.44 2.29 13.89
CA PHE A 94 6.89 2.14 13.95
C PHE A 94 7.31 0.66 13.80
N PHE A 95 6.71 -0.26 14.56
CA PHE A 95 7.03 -1.68 14.47
C PHE A 95 6.57 -2.29 13.14
N THR A 96 5.38 -1.97 12.68
CA THR A 96 4.83 -2.53 11.43
C THR A 96 5.55 -2.02 10.18
N ASN A 97 6.30 -0.92 10.27
CA ASN A 97 7.13 -0.39 9.19
C ASN A 97 8.60 -0.84 9.31
N LEU A 98 9.21 -0.73 10.51
CA LEU A 98 10.61 -1.08 10.72
C LEU A 98 10.90 -2.55 10.43
N LEU A 99 10.04 -3.47 10.92
CA LEU A 99 10.32 -4.90 10.82
C LEU A 99 10.32 -5.43 9.37
N PRO A 100 9.32 -5.10 8.52
CA PRO A 100 9.40 -5.38 7.09
C PRO A 100 10.60 -4.71 6.43
N GLY A 101 10.89 -3.46 6.78
CA GLY A 101 12.06 -2.73 6.27
C GLY A 101 13.38 -3.49 6.51
N ILE A 102 13.60 -4.00 7.72
CA ILE A 102 14.79 -4.80 8.05
C ILE A 102 14.82 -6.10 7.23
N THR A 103 13.67 -6.70 7.00
CA THR A 103 13.55 -7.93 6.22
C THR A 103 13.95 -7.69 4.76
N PHE A 104 13.46 -6.61 4.15
CA PHE A 104 13.90 -6.19 2.82
C PHE A 104 15.38 -5.79 2.80
N ALA A 105 15.90 -5.21 3.88
CA ALA A 105 17.32 -4.86 3.99
C ALA A 105 18.22 -6.11 3.93
N SER A 106 17.84 -7.19 4.60
CA SER A 106 18.55 -8.48 4.54
C SER A 106 18.56 -9.05 3.13
N ASP A 107 17.41 -8.96 2.46
CA ASP A 107 17.25 -9.44 1.10
C ASP A 107 18.08 -8.61 0.11
N LEU A 108 17.94 -7.28 0.14
CA LEU A 108 18.71 -6.35 -0.70
C LEU A 108 20.23 -6.49 -0.47
N TYR A 109 20.69 -6.69 0.77
CA TYR A 109 22.12 -6.91 1.06
C TYR A 109 22.68 -8.06 0.25
N THR A 110 21.94 -9.16 0.15
CA THR A 110 22.37 -10.34 -0.59
C THR A 110 22.20 -10.17 -2.10
N LEU A 111 21.08 -9.57 -2.54
CA LEU A 111 20.67 -9.50 -3.95
C LEU A 111 21.31 -8.35 -4.72
N THR A 112 21.82 -7.34 -4.03
CA THR A 112 22.50 -6.20 -4.68
C THR A 112 24.01 -6.18 -4.38
N GLY A 113 24.62 -7.33 -4.15
CA GLY A 113 26.06 -7.45 -3.93
C GLY A 113 26.58 -6.53 -2.82
N LYS A 114 25.83 -6.38 -1.71
CA LYS A 114 26.12 -5.48 -0.58
C LYS A 114 26.03 -3.98 -0.93
N SER A 115 25.44 -3.61 -2.05
CA SER A 115 25.25 -2.19 -2.40
C SER A 115 24.28 -1.50 -1.44
N TRP A 116 23.28 -2.23 -0.95
CA TRP A 116 22.29 -1.78 0.03
C TRP A 116 22.14 -2.78 1.16
N GLY A 117 22.07 -2.30 2.37
CA GLY A 117 21.89 -3.11 3.58
C GLY A 117 20.96 -2.42 4.58
N THR A 118 21.07 -2.84 5.84
CA THR A 118 20.18 -2.36 6.90
C THR A 118 20.25 -0.86 7.11
N ILE A 119 21.44 -0.28 7.02
CA ILE A 119 21.62 1.15 7.28
C ILE A 119 20.99 2.00 6.18
N GLU A 120 21.12 1.60 4.91
CA GLU A 120 20.51 2.32 3.77
C GLU A 120 18.99 2.27 3.83
N VAL A 121 18.41 1.10 4.14
CA VAL A 121 16.95 0.93 4.21
C VAL A 121 16.35 1.70 5.38
N VAL A 122 16.95 1.59 6.58
CA VAL A 122 16.49 2.30 7.77
C VAL A 122 16.64 3.82 7.59
N PHE A 123 17.76 4.27 7.02
CA PHE A 123 17.99 5.67 6.74
C PHE A 123 16.99 6.21 5.71
N SER A 124 16.77 5.50 4.62
CA SER A 124 15.80 5.88 3.59
C SER A 124 14.37 5.96 4.15
N THR A 125 13.92 4.90 4.83
CA THR A 125 12.56 4.84 5.39
C THR A 125 12.33 5.97 6.40
N GLY A 126 13.30 6.22 7.30
CA GLY A 126 13.22 7.31 8.27
C GLY A 126 13.25 8.69 7.61
N LEU A 127 14.15 8.91 6.64
CA LEU A 127 14.28 10.20 5.94
C LEU A 127 13.04 10.52 5.11
N CYS A 128 12.61 9.60 4.26
CA CYS A 128 11.42 9.80 3.42
C CYS A 128 10.16 9.95 4.26
N GLY A 129 10.00 9.12 5.31
CA GLY A 129 8.88 9.24 6.24
C GLY A 129 8.86 10.58 6.97
N LEU A 130 10.04 11.11 7.36
CA LEU A 130 10.14 12.42 7.99
C LEU A 130 9.72 13.54 7.02
N VAL A 131 10.21 13.51 5.78
CA VAL A 131 9.83 14.46 4.74
C VAL A 131 8.32 14.43 4.49
N PHE A 132 7.73 13.24 4.35
CA PHE A 132 6.30 13.10 4.14
C PHE A 132 5.47 13.52 5.35
N SER A 133 5.87 13.18 6.56
CA SER A 133 5.15 13.62 7.76
C SER A 133 5.05 15.14 7.87
N LEU A 134 6.07 15.84 7.39
CA LEU A 134 6.12 17.31 7.42
C LEU A 134 5.38 17.96 6.24
N PHE A 135 5.51 17.42 5.04
CA PHE A 135 5.14 18.13 3.81
C PHE A 135 4.02 17.47 3.00
N SER A 136 3.60 16.23 3.28
CA SER A 136 2.57 15.55 2.49
C SER A 136 1.20 16.21 2.56
N GLY A 137 0.41 16.04 1.52
CA GLY A 137 -1.01 16.36 1.47
C GLY A 137 -1.83 15.36 2.28
N GLN A 138 -1.49 14.04 2.21
CA GLN A 138 -2.14 12.99 3.00
C GLN A 138 -1.18 12.42 4.07
N PRO A 139 -1.22 12.92 5.32
CA PRO A 139 -0.28 12.52 6.37
C PRO A 139 -0.51 11.10 6.91
N LEU A 140 -1.61 10.42 6.55
CA LEU A 140 -1.90 9.06 6.98
C LEU A 140 -1.16 8.01 6.15
N THR A 141 -0.69 8.36 4.95
CA THR A 141 0.09 7.46 4.08
C THR A 141 1.48 7.22 4.67
N ILE A 142 1.82 5.97 4.92
CA ILE A 142 3.11 5.56 5.48
C ILE A 142 4.06 5.13 4.37
N LEU A 143 5.32 5.58 4.44
CA LEU A 143 6.34 5.25 3.47
C LEU A 143 7.36 4.26 4.02
N GLY A 144 7.84 3.39 3.12
CA GLY A 144 8.94 2.47 3.38
C GLY A 144 9.41 1.78 2.11
N VAL A 145 10.44 0.96 2.23
CA VAL A 145 10.91 0.14 1.11
C VAL A 145 9.91 -1.00 0.87
N THR A 146 9.49 -1.20 -0.39
CA THR A 146 8.45 -2.15 -0.76
C THR A 146 9.02 -3.44 -1.36
N GLY A 147 8.28 -4.54 -1.24
CA GLY A 147 8.63 -5.84 -1.84
C GLY A 147 8.79 -5.78 -3.36
N PRO A 148 7.83 -5.22 -4.10
CA PRO A 148 7.94 -5.06 -5.54
C PRO A 148 9.17 -4.27 -5.98
N PHE A 149 9.54 -3.21 -5.26
CA PHE A 149 10.76 -2.48 -5.55
C PHE A 149 12.02 -3.33 -5.28
N SER A 150 12.03 -4.14 -4.23
CA SER A 150 13.17 -5.03 -3.94
C SER A 150 13.41 -6.04 -5.06
N VAL A 151 12.33 -6.59 -5.68
CA VAL A 151 12.43 -7.46 -6.86
C VAL A 151 12.95 -6.69 -8.08
N LEU A 152 12.46 -5.48 -8.30
CA LEU A 152 12.92 -4.64 -9.40
C LEU A 152 14.41 -4.28 -9.26
N ALA A 153 14.85 -3.92 -8.07
CA ALA A 153 16.25 -3.57 -7.78
C ALA A 153 17.20 -4.77 -7.97
N GLU A 154 16.78 -5.96 -7.54
CA GLU A 154 17.51 -7.22 -7.78
C GLU A 154 17.76 -7.45 -9.27
N ASN A 155 16.71 -7.32 -10.08
CA ASN A 155 16.81 -7.54 -11.52
C ASN A 155 17.64 -6.48 -12.22
N ILE A 156 17.55 -5.20 -11.82
CA ILE A 156 18.41 -4.14 -12.37
C ILE A 156 19.87 -4.39 -11.99
N TYR A 157 20.14 -4.85 -10.75
CA TYR A 157 21.48 -5.22 -10.32
C TYR A 157 22.04 -6.37 -11.15
N GLU A 158 21.27 -7.43 -11.35
CA GLU A 158 21.68 -8.59 -12.17
C GLU A 158 21.97 -8.18 -13.62
N LEU A 159 21.13 -7.35 -14.22
CA LEU A 159 21.34 -6.81 -15.56
C LEU A 159 22.63 -5.97 -15.64
N CYS A 160 22.88 -5.10 -14.67
CA CYS A 160 24.07 -4.25 -14.62
C CYS A 160 25.35 -5.08 -14.51
N GLU A 161 25.41 -6.00 -13.54
CA GLU A 161 26.63 -6.75 -13.23
C GLU A 161 26.88 -7.91 -14.20
N THR A 162 25.82 -8.68 -14.54
CA THR A 162 25.98 -9.93 -15.30
C THR A 162 25.96 -9.71 -16.81
N HIS A 163 25.11 -8.82 -17.32
CA HIS A 163 24.92 -8.65 -18.73
C HIS A 163 25.67 -7.44 -19.31
N PHE A 164 25.71 -6.34 -18.59
CA PHE A 164 26.25 -5.08 -19.11
C PHE A 164 27.60 -4.71 -18.51
N HIS A 165 28.01 -5.30 -17.40
CA HIS A 165 29.26 -5.01 -16.69
C HIS A 165 29.42 -3.52 -16.37
N VAL A 166 28.35 -2.90 -15.84
CA VAL A 166 28.31 -1.49 -15.45
C VAL A 166 27.95 -1.39 -13.97
N GLU A 167 28.54 -0.42 -13.28
CA GLU A 167 28.26 -0.20 -11.86
C GLU A 167 26.78 0.09 -11.60
N PHE A 168 26.19 -0.70 -10.70
CA PHE A 168 24.76 -0.64 -10.36
C PHE A 168 24.32 0.71 -9.79
N LEU A 169 25.07 1.26 -8.82
CA LEU A 169 24.63 2.45 -8.08
C LEU A 169 24.51 3.72 -8.95
N PRO A 170 25.45 4.03 -9.87
CA PRO A 170 25.28 5.17 -10.77
C PRO A 170 24.10 4.99 -11.74
N VAL A 171 23.87 3.79 -12.27
CA VAL A 171 22.73 3.48 -13.14
C VAL A 171 21.42 3.62 -12.37
N MET A 172 21.36 3.10 -11.15
CA MET A 172 20.20 3.23 -10.28
C MET A 172 19.96 4.69 -9.87
N ALA A 173 21.00 5.45 -9.57
CA ALA A 173 20.87 6.88 -9.25
C ALA A 173 20.21 7.66 -10.40
N TRP A 174 20.67 7.45 -11.65
CA TRP A 174 20.02 8.05 -12.83
C TRP A 174 18.60 7.54 -13.04
N SER A 175 18.34 6.25 -12.81
CA SER A 175 16.98 5.69 -12.89
C SER A 175 16.04 6.39 -11.91
N LEU A 176 16.49 6.64 -10.68
CA LEU A 176 15.69 7.34 -9.66
C LEU A 176 15.55 8.84 -9.95
N ILE A 177 16.58 9.48 -10.54
CA ILE A 177 16.48 10.87 -10.99
C ILE A 177 15.46 10.98 -12.14
N HIS A 178 15.49 10.04 -13.08
CA HIS A 178 14.50 9.99 -14.17
C HIS A 178 13.09 9.70 -13.64
N ALA A 179 12.95 8.78 -12.71
CA ALA A 179 11.67 8.55 -12.02
C ALA A 179 11.14 9.83 -11.35
N GLY A 180 12.01 10.58 -10.69
CA GLY A 180 11.60 11.79 -9.97
C GLY A 180 11.01 12.87 -10.87
N TRP A 181 11.68 13.24 -11.99
CA TRP A 181 11.09 14.24 -12.89
C TRP A 181 9.85 13.71 -13.64
N MET A 182 9.76 12.39 -13.89
CA MET A 182 8.55 11.79 -14.43
C MET A 182 7.37 11.90 -13.44
N HIS A 183 7.59 11.73 -12.12
CA HIS A 183 6.57 11.99 -11.12
C HIS A 183 6.11 13.47 -11.12
N TYR A 184 7.04 14.42 -11.34
CA TYR A 184 6.64 15.82 -11.50
C TYR A 184 5.74 16.03 -12.72
N LEU A 185 6.01 15.36 -13.85
CA LEU A 185 5.12 15.43 -15.00
C LEU A 185 3.74 14.84 -14.69
N LEU A 186 3.67 13.69 -14.01
CA LEU A 186 2.40 13.10 -13.60
C LEU A 186 1.60 14.06 -12.70
N ALA A 187 2.25 14.69 -11.73
CA ALA A 187 1.62 15.69 -10.86
C ALA A 187 1.14 16.94 -11.62
N ILE A 188 1.96 17.47 -12.55
CA ILE A 188 1.64 18.65 -13.35
C ILE A 188 0.44 18.39 -14.27
N PHE A 189 0.36 17.21 -14.87
CA PHE A 189 -0.72 16.84 -15.80
C PHE A 189 -1.90 16.15 -15.10
N ASN A 190 -2.02 16.27 -13.78
CA ASN A 190 -3.14 15.75 -12.97
C ASN A 190 -3.39 14.25 -13.20
N ALA A 191 -2.33 13.44 -13.19
CA ALA A 191 -2.41 12.01 -13.49
C ALA A 191 -3.43 11.27 -12.61
N HIS A 192 -3.62 11.70 -11.37
CA HIS A 192 -4.62 11.17 -10.45
C HIS A 192 -6.00 11.08 -11.10
N ASP A 193 -6.50 12.17 -11.72
CA ASP A 193 -7.84 12.24 -12.28
C ASP A 193 -8.05 11.27 -13.46
N TRP A 194 -7.06 11.12 -14.34
CA TRP A 194 -7.22 10.32 -15.56
C TRP A 194 -6.65 8.90 -15.46
N THR A 195 -6.05 8.52 -14.32
CA THR A 195 -5.57 7.15 -14.09
C THR A 195 -6.40 6.43 -13.03
N MET A 196 -6.50 7.01 -11.81
CA MET A 196 -7.08 6.32 -10.66
C MET A 196 -8.59 6.10 -10.79
N GLN A 197 -9.28 6.97 -11.53
CA GLN A 197 -10.71 6.77 -11.80
C GLN A 197 -11.03 5.49 -12.60
N TYR A 198 -10.05 4.89 -13.28
CA TYR A 198 -10.24 3.69 -14.09
C TYR A 198 -9.72 2.41 -13.43
N VAL A 199 -9.14 2.49 -12.25
CA VAL A 199 -8.63 1.33 -11.51
C VAL A 199 -9.79 0.59 -10.84
N THR A 200 -9.94 -0.70 -11.18
CA THR A 200 -10.97 -1.57 -10.61
C THR A 200 -10.38 -2.60 -9.65
N HIS A 201 -11.23 -3.23 -8.86
CA HIS A 201 -10.82 -4.34 -7.99
C HIS A 201 -10.16 -5.49 -8.75
N PHE A 202 -10.47 -5.68 -10.04
CA PHE A 202 -9.81 -6.69 -10.85
C PHE A 202 -8.28 -6.58 -10.81
N SER A 203 -7.74 -5.41 -11.12
CA SER A 203 -6.29 -5.16 -11.13
C SER A 203 -5.71 -5.02 -9.73
N ALA A 204 -6.43 -4.38 -8.80
CA ALA A 204 -5.98 -4.17 -7.43
C ALA A 204 -5.86 -5.49 -6.65
N ASP A 205 -6.84 -6.39 -6.77
CA ASP A 205 -6.82 -7.70 -6.12
C ASP A 205 -5.70 -8.60 -6.67
N ILE A 206 -5.48 -8.58 -8.01
CA ILE A 206 -4.36 -9.32 -8.64
C ILE A 206 -3.02 -8.81 -8.10
N PHE A 207 -2.84 -7.49 -7.98
CA PHE A 207 -1.61 -6.91 -7.44
C PHE A 207 -1.40 -7.27 -5.96
N SER A 208 -2.46 -7.24 -5.16
CA SER A 208 -2.41 -7.68 -3.75
C SER A 208 -2.06 -9.16 -3.63
N LEU A 209 -2.64 -10.02 -4.46
CA LEU A 209 -2.30 -11.45 -4.51
C LEU A 209 -0.84 -11.66 -4.92
N LEU A 210 -0.36 -10.94 -5.93
CA LEU A 210 1.04 -10.99 -6.37
C LEU A 210 1.99 -10.63 -5.22
N ASN A 211 1.71 -9.59 -4.45
CA ASN A 211 2.50 -9.20 -3.28
C ASN A 211 2.58 -10.32 -2.24
N SER A 212 1.45 -10.99 -1.96
CA SER A 212 1.42 -12.14 -1.04
C SER A 212 2.32 -13.28 -1.53
N VAL A 213 2.25 -13.61 -2.82
CA VAL A 213 3.08 -14.66 -3.44
C VAL A 213 4.56 -14.28 -3.42
N ILE A 214 4.91 -13.01 -3.67
CA ILE A 214 6.28 -12.50 -3.57
C ILE A 214 6.82 -12.70 -2.14
N TYR A 215 6.05 -12.40 -1.11
CA TYR A 215 6.48 -12.60 0.28
C TYR A 215 6.76 -14.08 0.59
N PHE A 216 5.89 -14.99 0.19
CA PHE A 216 6.13 -16.43 0.36
C PHE A 216 7.36 -16.90 -0.43
N HIS A 217 7.54 -16.41 -1.65
CA HIS A 217 8.72 -16.73 -2.45
C HIS A 217 10.02 -16.25 -1.78
N LYS A 218 10.04 -15.01 -1.28
CA LYS A 218 11.18 -14.45 -0.57
C LYS A 218 11.51 -15.22 0.71
N ALA A 219 10.52 -15.66 1.47
CA ALA A 219 10.72 -16.54 2.62
C ALA A 219 11.39 -17.88 2.23
N ALA A 220 10.90 -18.51 1.17
CA ALA A 220 11.46 -19.76 0.67
C ALA A 220 12.90 -19.57 0.16
N MET A 221 13.19 -18.49 -0.54
CA MET A 221 14.54 -18.18 -1.03
C MET A 221 15.53 -17.91 0.11
N GLU A 222 15.11 -17.22 1.17
CA GLU A 222 15.95 -16.99 2.35
C GLU A 222 16.31 -18.31 3.07
N LEU A 223 15.33 -19.19 3.23
CA LEU A 223 15.60 -20.53 3.78
C LEU A 223 16.51 -21.37 2.87
N LYS A 224 16.34 -21.28 1.54
CA LYS A 224 17.23 -21.95 0.58
C LYS A 224 18.68 -21.44 0.68
N ARG A 225 18.86 -20.12 0.84
CA ARG A 225 20.20 -19.53 1.07
C ARG A 225 20.81 -19.99 2.38
N THR A 226 20.01 -20.08 3.43
CA THR A 226 20.45 -20.61 4.74
C THR A 226 20.91 -22.05 4.62
N HIS A 227 20.14 -22.92 3.95
CA HIS A 227 20.50 -24.33 3.73
C HIS A 227 21.90 -24.50 3.08
N ALA A 228 22.25 -23.61 2.15
CA ALA A 228 23.55 -23.69 1.46
C ALA A 228 24.75 -23.28 2.33
N ARG A 229 24.52 -22.67 3.50
CA ARG A 229 25.59 -22.05 4.32
C ARG A 229 25.80 -22.69 5.68
N VAL A 230 24.84 -23.45 6.21
CA VAL A 230 24.89 -24.01 7.58
C VAL A 230 24.72 -25.53 7.60
N SER A 231 25.02 -26.16 8.73
CA SER A 231 24.79 -27.58 8.94
C SER A 231 23.29 -27.92 8.88
N LEU A 232 22.98 -29.20 8.63
CA LEU A 232 21.59 -29.67 8.57
C LEU A 232 20.83 -29.38 9.88
N ALA A 233 21.46 -29.54 11.05
CA ALA A 233 20.83 -29.24 12.33
C ALA A 233 20.48 -27.74 12.46
N ALA A 234 21.41 -26.84 12.08
CA ALA A 234 21.20 -25.41 12.08
C ALA A 234 20.15 -24.99 11.04
N PHE A 235 20.11 -25.65 9.88
CA PHE A 235 19.06 -25.42 8.87
C PHE A 235 17.68 -25.85 9.38
N LEU A 236 17.54 -27.03 9.97
CA LEU A 236 16.26 -27.48 10.54
C LEU A 236 15.76 -26.52 11.64
N TYR A 237 16.70 -26.04 12.47
CA TYR A 237 16.40 -25.00 13.45
C TYR A 237 15.97 -23.70 12.78
N ALA A 238 16.60 -23.28 11.68
CA ALA A 238 16.21 -22.10 10.93
C ALA A 238 14.78 -22.21 10.35
N VAL A 239 14.42 -23.39 9.82
CA VAL A 239 13.05 -23.68 9.37
C VAL A 239 12.06 -23.59 10.54
N LEU A 240 12.41 -24.20 11.69
CA LEU A 240 11.60 -24.13 12.90
C LEU A 240 11.43 -22.66 13.36
N GLY A 241 12.50 -21.87 13.32
CA GLY A 241 12.48 -20.44 13.64
C GLY A 241 11.57 -19.63 12.72
N ALA A 242 11.64 -19.89 11.41
CA ALA A 242 10.77 -19.21 10.44
C ALA A 242 9.29 -19.57 10.64
N VAL A 243 8.97 -20.86 10.69
CA VAL A 243 7.60 -21.34 10.89
C VAL A 243 7.07 -20.90 12.27
N GLY A 244 7.89 -21.01 13.31
CA GLY A 244 7.52 -20.62 14.66
C GLY A 244 7.28 -19.12 14.81
N THR A 245 8.09 -18.27 14.16
CA THR A 245 7.86 -16.82 14.13
C THR A 245 6.52 -16.52 13.46
N CYS A 246 6.25 -17.12 12.31
CA CYS A 246 4.99 -16.93 11.58
C CYS A 246 3.79 -17.39 12.42
N LEU A 247 3.81 -18.63 12.94
CA LEU A 247 2.69 -19.19 13.71
C LEU A 247 2.44 -18.42 15.01
N LEU A 248 3.50 -18.00 15.72
CA LEU A 248 3.34 -17.20 16.92
C LEU A 248 2.73 -15.82 16.59
N ALA A 249 3.18 -15.18 15.50
CA ALA A 249 2.61 -13.91 15.06
C ALA A 249 1.12 -14.07 14.68
N ILE A 250 0.75 -15.13 13.95
CA ILE A 250 -0.65 -15.43 13.62
C ILE A 250 -1.46 -15.69 14.91
N LEU A 251 -0.95 -16.50 15.82
CA LEU A 251 -1.62 -16.80 17.08
C LEU A 251 -1.89 -15.51 17.88
N LEU A 252 -0.88 -14.67 18.03
CA LEU A 252 -1.02 -13.41 18.78
C LEU A 252 -1.94 -12.41 18.07
N SER A 253 -1.96 -12.37 16.74
CA SER A 253 -2.85 -11.50 15.98
C SER A 253 -4.34 -11.83 16.20
N THR A 254 -4.66 -13.07 16.59
CA THR A 254 -6.03 -13.47 16.96
C THR A 254 -6.37 -13.22 18.43
N ALA A 255 -5.47 -12.66 19.24
CA ALA A 255 -5.67 -12.51 20.69
C ALA A 255 -6.90 -11.69 21.07
N ASN A 256 -7.37 -10.81 20.21
CA ASN A 256 -8.59 -10.04 20.45
C ASN A 256 -9.83 -10.92 20.60
N SER A 257 -9.87 -12.09 19.96
CA SER A 257 -10.94 -13.08 20.05
C SER A 257 -10.89 -13.97 21.30
N TRP A 258 -9.80 -13.93 22.09
CA TRP A 258 -9.59 -14.85 23.24
C TRP A 258 -10.42 -14.48 24.47
N LYS A 259 -11.70 -14.22 24.31
CA LYS A 259 -12.61 -14.04 25.44
C LYS A 259 -12.97 -15.44 26.04
N PRO A 260 -12.98 -15.56 27.38
CA PRO A 260 -12.78 -14.57 28.45
C PRO A 260 -11.33 -14.43 28.95
N MET A 261 -10.34 -15.00 28.28
CA MET A 261 -8.93 -14.94 28.71
C MET A 261 -8.39 -13.50 28.58
N PHE A 262 -7.61 -13.09 29.54
CA PHE A 262 -6.90 -11.81 29.62
C PHE A 262 -7.81 -10.56 29.58
N HIS A 263 -7.30 -9.47 30.16
CA HIS A 263 -7.96 -8.18 30.14
C HIS A 263 -7.95 -7.58 28.71
N ARG A 264 -8.96 -6.79 28.34
CA ARG A 264 -9.12 -6.19 27.02
C ARG A 264 -7.85 -5.51 26.50
N TYR A 265 -7.16 -4.72 27.34
CA TYR A 265 -5.95 -4.01 26.94
C TYR A 265 -4.76 -4.95 26.68
N ILE A 266 -4.66 -6.07 27.40
CA ILE A 266 -3.63 -7.07 27.14
C ILE A 266 -3.88 -7.75 25.79
N ARG A 267 -5.12 -8.15 25.51
CA ARG A 267 -5.48 -8.76 24.22
C ARG A 267 -5.22 -7.81 23.05
N LEU A 268 -5.61 -6.53 23.19
CA LEU A 268 -5.35 -5.51 22.19
C LEU A 268 -3.84 -5.35 21.95
N GLY A 269 -3.03 -5.21 23.00
CA GLY A 269 -1.57 -5.12 22.87
C GLY A 269 -0.96 -6.37 22.25
N LEU A 270 -1.43 -7.58 22.57
CA LEU A 270 -0.95 -8.81 21.92
C LEU A 270 -1.29 -8.84 20.43
N THR A 271 -2.47 -8.38 20.04
CA THR A 271 -2.89 -8.31 18.63
C THR A 271 -2.07 -7.27 17.85
N GLU A 272 -1.92 -6.06 18.38
CA GLU A 272 -1.22 -4.98 17.71
C GLU A 272 0.29 -5.22 17.58
N TYR A 273 0.92 -5.78 18.63
CA TYR A 273 2.36 -6.05 18.64
C TYR A 273 2.72 -7.51 18.33
N ALA A 274 1.83 -8.27 17.73
CA ALA A 274 1.99 -9.69 17.45
C ALA A 274 3.30 -10.03 16.74
N ALA A 275 3.62 -9.32 15.65
CA ALA A 275 4.85 -9.51 14.89
C ALA A 275 6.09 -9.15 15.73
N ALA A 276 6.07 -8.01 16.44
CA ALA A 276 7.18 -7.57 17.27
C ALA A 276 7.48 -8.54 18.41
N ILE A 277 6.44 -9.00 19.11
CA ILE A 277 6.57 -9.97 20.20
C ILE A 277 7.14 -11.29 19.67
N SER A 278 6.60 -11.77 18.53
CA SER A 278 7.06 -13.02 17.90
C SER A 278 8.54 -12.96 17.54
N ILE A 279 9.00 -11.87 16.92
CA ILE A 279 10.40 -11.66 16.56
C ILE A 279 11.28 -11.63 17.80
N ILE A 280 10.91 -10.88 18.85
CA ILE A 280 11.70 -10.79 20.10
C ILE A 280 11.84 -12.17 20.73
N VAL A 281 10.75 -12.95 20.81
CA VAL A 281 10.78 -14.32 21.35
C VAL A 281 11.74 -15.19 20.56
N TRP A 282 11.63 -15.22 19.23
CA TRP A 282 12.44 -16.07 18.38
C TRP A 282 13.89 -15.61 18.23
N ILE A 283 14.21 -14.34 18.44
CA ILE A 283 15.58 -13.85 18.60
C ILE A 283 16.19 -14.40 19.91
N GLY A 284 15.40 -14.51 20.97
CA GLY A 284 15.88 -14.98 22.29
C GLY A 284 16.10 -16.47 22.41
N ILE A 285 15.27 -17.30 21.74
CA ILE A 285 15.33 -18.79 21.87
C ILE A 285 16.71 -19.38 21.58
N PRO A 286 17.47 -18.97 20.56
CA PRO A 286 18.80 -19.53 20.25
C PRO A 286 19.86 -19.35 21.33
N TYR A 287 19.65 -18.46 22.27
CA TYR A 287 20.59 -18.25 23.39
C TYR A 287 20.34 -19.21 24.55
N ILE A 288 19.35 -20.12 24.44
CA ILE A 288 18.95 -21.05 25.51
C ILE A 288 19.57 -22.40 25.28
N GLY A 289 20.34 -22.91 26.27
CA GLY A 289 20.87 -24.26 26.32
C GLY A 289 21.79 -24.62 25.15
N GLU A 290 21.64 -25.82 24.60
CA GLU A 290 22.47 -26.34 23.52
C GLU A 290 22.26 -25.65 22.17
N LEU A 291 21.13 -24.94 21.98
CA LEU A 291 20.84 -24.19 20.77
C LEU A 291 21.89 -23.09 20.53
N ALA A 292 22.51 -22.57 21.58
CA ALA A 292 23.52 -21.52 21.46
C ALA A 292 24.80 -22.01 20.73
N SER A 293 25.01 -23.34 20.64
CA SER A 293 26.14 -23.93 19.94
C SER A 293 25.93 -24.08 18.42
N LEU A 294 24.71 -23.90 17.92
CA LEU A 294 24.40 -23.97 16.49
C LEU A 294 24.88 -22.73 15.76
N ASP A 295 25.30 -22.90 14.52
CA ASP A 295 25.61 -21.78 13.64
C ASP A 295 24.33 -21.06 13.22
N HIS A 296 24.24 -19.75 13.52
CA HIS A 296 23.12 -18.92 13.17
C HIS A 296 23.55 -17.80 12.22
N ILE A 297 22.90 -17.73 11.06
CA ILE A 297 23.08 -16.58 10.17
C ILE A 297 22.27 -15.41 10.74
N ARG A 298 22.95 -14.30 10.98
CA ARG A 298 22.36 -13.08 11.52
C ARG A 298 22.32 -11.96 10.47
N LEU A 299 21.47 -10.98 10.72
CA LEU A 299 21.40 -9.78 9.92
C LEU A 299 22.75 -9.04 9.94
N GLU A 300 23.28 -8.77 8.77
CA GLU A 300 24.50 -7.97 8.61
C GLU A 300 24.16 -6.48 8.84
N VAL A 301 24.88 -5.87 9.77
CA VAL A 301 24.66 -4.48 10.17
C VAL A 301 25.95 -3.70 10.22
N GLN A 302 25.87 -2.40 9.92
CA GLN A 302 26.98 -1.49 10.07
C GLN A 302 27.04 -0.97 11.52
N THR A 303 28.22 -1.01 12.12
CA THR A 303 28.44 -0.50 13.49
C THR A 303 28.77 0.98 13.55
N SER A 304 28.79 1.65 12.41
CA SER A 304 29.00 3.10 12.26
C SER A 304 28.09 3.63 11.15
N PHE A 305 27.80 4.92 11.17
CA PHE A 305 27.02 5.55 10.09
C PHE A 305 27.86 5.67 8.81
N ARG A 306 27.93 4.57 8.10
CA ARG A 306 28.64 4.40 6.82
C ARG A 306 27.81 3.55 5.89
N PRO A 307 27.99 3.71 4.56
CA PRO A 307 27.40 2.77 3.59
C PRO A 307 27.78 1.32 3.88
N THR A 308 26.88 0.42 3.56
CA THR A 308 27.09 -1.02 3.72
C THR A 308 28.22 -1.55 2.83
N ASN A 309 28.32 -1.05 1.61
CA ASN A 309 29.43 -1.40 0.72
C ASN A 309 30.73 -0.77 1.24
N PRO A 310 31.78 -1.57 1.56
CA PRO A 310 33.05 -1.10 2.09
C PRO A 310 33.81 -0.18 1.13
N ASP A 311 33.58 -0.30 -0.18
CA ASP A 311 34.24 0.53 -1.20
C ASP A 311 33.66 1.95 -1.24
N ARG A 312 32.51 2.19 -0.61
CA ARG A 312 31.90 3.51 -0.49
C ARG A 312 32.33 4.21 0.79
N THR A 313 32.93 5.38 0.64
CA THR A 313 33.29 6.24 1.78
C THR A 313 32.16 7.15 2.23
N THR A 314 31.22 7.48 1.34
CA THR A 314 30.08 8.38 1.56
C THR A 314 28.81 7.80 0.98
N PHE A 315 27.64 8.28 1.45
CA PHE A 315 26.35 7.92 0.84
C PHE A 315 26.15 8.57 -0.55
N PHE A 316 26.82 9.68 -0.84
CA PHE A 316 26.72 10.32 -2.16
C PHE A 316 27.27 9.43 -3.27
N VAL A 317 26.43 9.18 -4.29
CA VAL A 317 26.83 8.44 -5.49
C VAL A 317 27.43 9.39 -6.50
N ARG A 318 28.53 8.98 -7.13
CA ARG A 318 29.16 9.72 -8.23
C ARG A 318 28.46 9.41 -9.55
N PHE A 319 27.15 9.71 -9.62
CA PHE A 319 26.30 9.36 -10.77
C PHE A 319 26.75 10.04 -12.09
N TRP A 320 27.62 11.05 -12.04
CA TRP A 320 28.17 11.73 -13.24
C TRP A 320 29.38 10.99 -13.85
N GLU A 321 29.90 9.94 -13.23
CA GLU A 321 31.09 9.21 -13.69
C GLU A 321 30.73 8.08 -14.69
N ILE A 322 29.46 7.88 -15.03
CA ILE A 322 29.05 6.87 -16.01
C ILE A 322 29.02 7.45 -17.45
N PRO A 323 29.22 6.60 -18.47
CA PRO A 323 29.06 7.00 -19.87
C PRO A 323 27.66 7.57 -20.16
N ILE A 324 27.60 8.60 -21.02
CA ILE A 324 26.34 9.32 -21.34
C ILE A 324 25.24 8.40 -21.88
N GLU A 325 25.61 7.32 -22.57
CA GLU A 325 24.68 6.31 -23.08
C GLU A 325 23.85 5.68 -21.95
N TRP A 326 24.49 5.40 -20.82
CA TRP A 326 23.83 4.82 -19.64
C TRP A 326 22.92 5.81 -18.92
N VAL A 327 23.22 7.11 -19.00
CA VAL A 327 22.32 8.14 -18.50
C VAL A 327 20.98 8.06 -19.25
N PHE A 328 20.99 7.97 -20.59
CA PHE A 328 19.75 7.86 -21.36
C PHE A 328 19.10 6.47 -21.21
N LEU A 329 19.88 5.40 -21.17
CA LEU A 329 19.35 4.04 -21.01
C LEU A 329 18.66 3.87 -19.65
N SER A 330 19.15 4.52 -18.60
CA SER A 330 18.54 4.54 -17.25
C SER A 330 17.13 5.15 -17.22
N MET A 331 16.71 5.82 -18.29
CA MET A 331 15.33 6.31 -18.43
C MET A 331 14.32 5.15 -18.49
N ILE A 332 14.71 3.98 -19.01
CA ILE A 332 13.83 2.80 -19.09
C ILE A 332 13.50 2.27 -17.69
N PRO A 333 14.47 1.86 -16.85
CA PRO A 333 14.17 1.48 -15.48
C PRO A 333 13.59 2.64 -14.67
N GLY A 334 13.93 3.90 -14.95
CA GLY A 334 13.31 5.07 -14.35
C GLY A 334 11.80 5.15 -14.62
N ALA A 335 11.38 4.89 -15.85
CA ALA A 335 9.95 4.84 -16.19
C ALA A 335 9.23 3.69 -15.48
N ILE A 336 9.87 2.53 -15.36
CA ILE A 336 9.31 1.37 -14.64
C ILE A 336 9.14 1.69 -13.14
N VAL A 337 10.15 2.31 -12.51
CA VAL A 337 10.07 2.78 -11.13
C VAL A 337 8.95 3.80 -10.96
N THR A 338 8.82 4.75 -11.90
CA THR A 338 7.74 5.76 -11.87
C THR A 338 6.38 5.10 -11.83
N VAL A 339 6.15 4.17 -12.73
CA VAL A 339 4.89 3.45 -12.83
C VAL A 339 4.59 2.68 -11.54
N LEU A 340 5.55 1.90 -11.04
CA LEU A 340 5.40 1.13 -9.82
C LEU A 340 5.10 2.04 -8.63
N PHE A 341 5.89 3.10 -8.45
CA PHE A 341 5.78 4.00 -7.30
C PHE A 341 4.51 4.83 -7.33
N TYR A 342 4.14 5.31 -8.50
CA TYR A 342 2.91 6.06 -8.68
C TYR A 342 1.68 5.24 -8.25
N PHE A 343 1.56 4.00 -8.72
CA PHE A 343 0.41 3.15 -8.36
C PHE A 343 0.42 2.74 -6.90
N ASP A 344 1.54 2.28 -6.36
CA ASP A 344 1.65 1.92 -4.94
C ASP A 344 1.29 3.09 -4.04
N HIS A 345 1.81 4.29 -4.36
CA HIS A 345 1.58 5.48 -3.55
C HIS A 345 0.13 5.95 -3.62
N GLU A 346 -0.43 6.07 -4.82
CA GLU A 346 -1.80 6.54 -5.04
C GLU A 346 -2.81 5.61 -4.36
N ILE A 347 -2.68 4.29 -4.58
CA ILE A 347 -3.58 3.31 -3.95
C ILE A 347 -3.43 3.36 -2.42
N SER A 348 -2.21 3.45 -1.88
CA SER A 348 -1.99 3.58 -0.43
C SER A 348 -2.64 4.83 0.15
N SER A 349 -2.52 5.97 -0.55
CA SER A 349 -3.12 7.24 -0.13
C SER A 349 -4.65 7.22 -0.16
N ILE A 350 -5.22 6.65 -1.22
CA ILE A 350 -6.69 6.55 -1.38
C ILE A 350 -7.28 5.62 -0.32
N ILE A 351 -6.65 4.47 -0.06
CA ILE A 351 -7.14 3.52 0.96
C ILE A 351 -7.19 4.16 2.34
N CYS A 352 -6.30 5.11 2.66
CA CYS A 352 -6.35 5.85 3.93
C CYS A 352 -7.60 6.71 4.08
N THR A 353 -8.27 7.07 3.00
CA THR A 353 -9.38 8.03 2.94
C THR A 353 -10.71 7.41 2.56
N VAL A 354 -10.81 6.09 2.42
CA VAL A 354 -12.09 5.41 2.14
C VAL A 354 -13.14 5.75 3.20
N GLU A 355 -14.39 5.80 2.79
CA GLU A 355 -15.54 6.28 3.58
C GLU A 355 -15.62 5.67 4.98
N ARG A 356 -15.29 4.38 5.12
CA ARG A 356 -15.31 3.68 6.43
C ARG A 356 -14.46 4.35 7.52
N TYR A 357 -13.43 5.13 7.15
CA TYR A 357 -12.58 5.84 8.11
C TYR A 357 -13.11 7.23 8.47
N GLY A 358 -14.11 7.74 7.74
CA GLY A 358 -14.76 9.01 8.03
C GLY A 358 -13.81 10.20 8.09
N THR A 359 -12.81 10.24 7.19
CA THR A 359 -11.90 11.38 7.02
C THR A 359 -12.67 12.58 6.47
N LYS A 360 -12.34 13.79 6.93
CA LYS A 360 -13.05 15.04 6.54
C LYS A 360 -12.20 15.94 5.66
N LYS A 361 -10.87 15.80 5.74
CA LYS A 361 -9.96 16.69 5.04
C LYS A 361 -9.68 16.14 3.64
N PRO A 362 -9.62 17.01 2.61
CA PRO A 362 -9.31 16.56 1.27
C PRO A 362 -7.90 15.92 1.21
N GLY A 363 -7.72 14.95 0.35
CA GLY A 363 -6.40 14.41 0.02
C GLY A 363 -5.51 15.47 -0.65
N GLY A 364 -4.27 15.14 -0.93
CA GLY A 364 -3.34 16.00 -1.63
C GLY A 364 -2.52 15.18 -2.61
N TYR A 365 -3.20 14.41 -3.45
CA TYR A 365 -2.60 13.34 -4.24
C TYR A 365 -1.56 13.84 -5.25
N ALA A 366 -1.86 14.89 -6.01
CA ALA A 366 -0.91 15.44 -6.99
C ALA A 366 0.32 16.06 -6.30
N TRP A 367 0.14 16.70 -5.14
CA TRP A 367 1.24 17.21 -4.35
C TRP A 367 2.10 16.08 -3.78
N ASP A 368 1.48 15.01 -3.30
CA ASP A 368 2.19 13.85 -2.74
C ASP A 368 3.00 13.10 -3.81
N VAL A 369 2.49 12.98 -5.03
CA VAL A 369 3.25 12.45 -6.18
C VAL A 369 4.47 13.32 -6.49
N ALA A 370 4.36 14.64 -6.44
CA ALA A 370 5.50 15.54 -6.62
C ALA A 370 6.53 15.39 -5.48
N LEU A 371 6.04 15.26 -4.25
CA LEU A 371 6.90 15.03 -3.07
C LEU A 371 7.60 13.67 -3.14
N LEU A 372 6.91 12.63 -3.61
CA LEU A 372 7.46 11.30 -3.88
C LEU A 372 8.58 11.38 -4.92
N GLY A 373 8.38 12.13 -6.00
CA GLY A 373 9.42 12.41 -6.98
C GLY A 373 10.66 13.05 -6.35
N THR A 374 10.46 14.01 -5.43
CA THR A 374 11.55 14.70 -4.71
C THR A 374 12.34 13.73 -3.84
N THR A 375 11.65 12.90 -3.04
CA THR A 375 12.31 11.90 -2.18
C THR A 375 13.00 10.81 -2.99
N THR A 376 12.45 10.42 -4.13
CA THR A 376 13.05 9.45 -5.04
C THR A 376 14.36 9.98 -5.63
N ILE A 377 14.41 11.24 -6.10
CA ILE A 377 15.65 11.88 -6.55
C ILE A 377 16.68 11.91 -5.41
N LEU A 378 16.27 12.31 -4.21
CA LEU A 378 17.15 12.39 -3.04
C LEU A 378 17.76 11.03 -2.72
N CYS A 379 16.95 9.96 -2.75
CA CYS A 379 17.43 8.60 -2.55
C CYS A 379 18.43 8.16 -3.64
N GLY A 380 18.19 8.52 -4.90
CA GLY A 380 19.12 8.26 -6.00
C GLY A 380 20.47 8.93 -5.78
N ILE A 381 20.49 10.21 -5.42
CA ILE A 381 21.71 10.97 -5.15
C ILE A 381 22.46 10.40 -3.93
N LEU A 382 21.74 9.99 -2.89
CA LEU A 382 22.32 9.39 -1.69
C LEU A 382 22.67 7.91 -1.87
N GLY A 383 22.30 7.28 -3.00
CA GLY A 383 22.55 5.86 -3.24
C GLY A 383 21.92 4.96 -2.18
N ILE A 384 20.72 5.29 -1.76
CA ILE A 384 19.90 4.51 -0.83
C ILE A 384 18.62 4.05 -1.55
N PRO A 385 18.02 2.94 -1.16
CA PRO A 385 16.77 2.47 -1.78
C PRO A 385 15.65 3.49 -1.55
N PRO A 386 14.86 3.86 -2.55
CA PRO A 386 13.76 4.79 -2.37
C PRO A 386 12.64 4.16 -1.55
N ALA A 387 11.96 4.97 -0.73
CA ALA A 387 10.76 4.58 0.00
C ALA A 387 9.50 5.02 -0.75
N ASN A 388 8.46 4.20 -0.68
CA ASN A 388 7.18 4.40 -1.34
C ASN A 388 6.01 4.15 -0.38
N GLY A 389 4.79 4.47 -0.79
CA GLY A 389 3.58 4.17 -0.04
C GLY A 389 3.42 2.68 0.25
N LEU A 390 3.18 2.34 1.51
CA LEU A 390 3.04 0.96 1.98
C LEU A 390 1.57 0.57 2.03
N LEU A 391 1.13 -0.23 1.08
CA LEU A 391 -0.26 -0.69 0.97
C LEU A 391 -0.80 -1.38 2.24
N PRO A 392 -0.07 -2.29 2.92
CA PRO A 392 -0.58 -2.90 4.14
C PRO A 392 -0.60 -1.95 5.33
N GLN A 393 0.37 -1.05 5.46
CA GLN A 393 0.53 -0.17 6.62
C GLN A 393 -0.40 1.06 6.56
N ALA A 394 -0.74 1.54 5.38
CA ALA A 394 -1.61 2.68 5.20
C ALA A 394 -3.02 2.49 5.83
N PRO A 395 -3.77 1.42 5.51
CA PRO A 395 -5.05 1.17 6.18
C PRO A 395 -4.90 0.87 7.66
N LEU A 396 -3.84 0.16 8.09
CA LEU A 396 -3.57 -0.11 9.50
C LEU A 396 -3.35 1.20 10.30
N HIS A 397 -2.70 2.20 9.69
CA HIS A 397 -2.53 3.50 10.31
C HIS A 397 -3.86 4.23 10.49
N SER A 398 -4.68 4.29 9.44
CA SER A 398 -6.01 4.90 9.52
C SER A 398 -6.90 4.19 10.55
N GLU A 399 -6.87 2.84 10.59
CA GLU A 399 -7.65 2.05 11.53
C GLU A 399 -7.21 2.26 12.99
N SER A 400 -5.90 2.34 13.26
CA SER A 400 -5.37 2.59 14.61
C SER A 400 -5.74 3.97 15.16
N LEU A 401 -6.07 4.92 14.29
CA LEU A 401 -6.49 6.29 14.62
C LEU A 401 -8.02 6.48 14.62
N MET A 402 -8.77 5.43 14.28
CA MET A 402 -10.22 5.49 14.18
C MET A 402 -10.87 5.54 15.58
N HIS A 403 -11.87 6.41 15.71
CA HIS A 403 -12.70 6.56 16.92
C HIS A 403 -14.15 6.81 16.52
N TYR A 404 -15.06 6.62 17.46
CA TYR A 404 -16.49 6.83 17.22
C TYR A 404 -16.96 8.11 17.90
N VAL A 405 -17.65 8.96 17.14
CA VAL A 405 -18.28 10.19 17.60
C VAL A 405 -19.78 10.04 17.44
N ILE A 406 -20.54 10.49 18.43
CA ILE A 406 -22.00 10.54 18.33
C ILE A 406 -22.36 11.81 17.57
N GLU A 407 -22.81 11.67 16.33
CA GLU A 407 -23.29 12.78 15.51
C GLU A 407 -24.82 12.71 15.39
N SER A 408 -25.47 13.86 15.55
CA SER A 408 -26.89 14.02 15.21
C SER A 408 -26.94 14.38 13.73
N PRO A 409 -27.71 13.67 12.90
CA PRO A 409 -27.87 14.06 11.50
C PRO A 409 -28.44 15.47 11.41
N PRO A 410 -28.07 16.25 10.35
CA PRO A 410 -28.65 17.56 10.12
C PRO A 410 -30.17 17.43 10.02
N ALA A 411 -30.90 18.30 10.72
CA ALA A 411 -32.36 18.34 10.67
C ALA A 411 -32.77 18.76 9.24
N GLU A 412 -33.28 17.85 8.45
CA GLU A 412 -33.99 18.19 7.22
C GLU A 412 -35.35 18.79 7.59
N GLU A 413 -35.72 19.90 6.97
CA GLU A 413 -37.01 20.57 7.23
C GLU A 413 -38.17 19.59 6.98
N GLY A 414 -38.86 19.22 8.06
CA GLY A 414 -40.07 18.38 8.02
C GLY A 414 -39.86 16.88 8.38
N VAL A 415 -38.65 16.43 8.67
CA VAL A 415 -38.39 15.07 9.15
C VAL A 415 -37.98 15.10 10.63
N GLN A 416 -38.56 14.23 11.47
CA GLN A 416 -38.11 14.11 12.86
C GLN A 416 -36.61 13.77 12.87
N PRO A 417 -35.81 14.47 13.71
CA PRO A 417 -34.38 14.19 13.78
C PRO A 417 -34.15 12.72 14.16
N ASP A 418 -33.43 12.04 13.31
CA ASP A 418 -33.02 10.65 13.55
C ASP A 418 -32.20 10.60 14.86
N SER A 419 -32.32 9.50 15.61
CA SER A 419 -31.59 9.35 16.86
C SER A 419 -30.06 9.47 16.63
N PRO A 420 -29.30 10.09 17.55
CA PRO A 420 -27.85 10.21 17.44
C PRO A 420 -27.21 8.85 17.16
N ARG A 421 -26.40 8.76 16.11
CA ARG A 421 -25.73 7.50 15.72
C ARG A 421 -24.22 7.61 15.90
N PRO A 422 -23.54 6.53 16.32
CA PRO A 422 -22.09 6.51 16.34
C PRO A 422 -21.54 6.50 14.91
N VAL A 423 -20.80 7.52 14.56
CA VAL A 423 -20.13 7.66 13.26
C VAL A 423 -18.62 7.45 13.44
N ALA A 424 -18.02 6.65 12.59
CA ALA A 424 -16.57 6.47 12.58
C ALA A 424 -15.86 7.75 12.10
N ARG A 425 -14.80 8.13 12.79
CA ARG A 425 -13.92 9.26 12.44
C ARG A 425 -12.48 8.86 12.67
N THR A 426 -11.57 9.40 11.87
CA THR A 426 -10.12 9.19 12.04
C THR A 426 -9.47 10.49 12.49
N TYR A 427 -8.52 10.41 13.42
CA TYR A 427 -7.68 11.55 13.78
C TYR A 427 -6.73 11.89 12.64
N GLU A 428 -7.08 12.87 11.83
CA GLU A 428 -6.26 13.37 10.73
C GLU A 428 -5.20 14.33 11.28
N GLN A 429 -4.01 13.80 11.53
CA GLN A 429 -2.89 14.49 12.18
C GLN A 429 -1.53 13.98 11.63
N ARG A 430 -0.44 14.69 11.95
CA ARG A 430 0.92 14.41 11.46
C ARG A 430 1.84 13.78 12.51
N TYR A 431 1.47 13.84 13.80
CA TYR A 431 2.34 13.40 14.90
C TYR A 431 2.69 11.91 14.82
N SER A 432 1.73 11.04 14.52
CA SER A 432 2.00 9.60 14.48
C SER A 432 3.01 9.26 13.39
N HIS A 433 2.86 9.84 12.19
CA HIS A 433 3.80 9.64 11.10
C HIS A 433 5.17 10.26 11.43
N PHE A 434 5.20 11.49 12.00
CA PHE A 434 6.44 12.16 12.40
C PHE A 434 7.20 11.38 13.47
N ILE A 435 6.52 10.90 14.51
CA ILE A 435 7.13 10.15 15.61
C ILE A 435 7.69 8.81 15.09
N GLN A 436 6.89 8.03 14.33
CA GLN A 436 7.35 6.74 13.81
C GLN A 436 8.57 6.90 12.88
N ALA A 437 8.56 7.88 11.96
CA ALA A 437 9.68 8.13 11.06
C ALA A 437 10.93 8.58 11.82
N SER A 438 10.77 9.44 12.85
CA SER A 438 11.86 9.87 13.72
C SER A 438 12.44 8.69 14.51
N LEU A 439 11.59 7.80 15.05
CA LEU A 439 12.03 6.60 15.74
C LEU A 439 12.82 5.68 14.80
N ILE A 440 12.35 5.46 13.58
CA ILE A 440 13.07 4.67 12.57
C ILE A 440 14.44 5.31 12.28
N LEU A 441 14.49 6.63 12.10
CA LEU A 441 15.76 7.32 11.84
C LEU A 441 16.76 7.19 12.99
N ILE A 442 16.30 7.14 14.25
CA ILE A 442 17.15 6.89 15.43
C ILE A 442 17.82 5.52 15.35
N PHE A 443 17.19 4.52 14.70
CA PHE A 443 17.77 3.19 14.51
C PHE A 443 18.98 3.16 13.55
N VAL A 444 19.29 4.25 12.89
CA VAL A 444 20.57 4.44 12.18
C VAL A 444 21.76 4.51 13.16
N SER A 445 21.51 4.80 14.44
CA SER A 445 22.56 4.91 15.46
C SER A 445 23.27 3.58 15.74
N PRO A 446 24.59 3.57 15.98
CA PRO A 446 25.37 2.35 16.16
C PRO A 446 24.86 1.39 17.24
N PRO A 447 24.39 1.83 18.42
CA PRO A 447 23.89 0.89 19.44
C PRO A 447 22.60 0.17 18.99
N LEU A 448 21.70 0.87 18.29
CA LEU A 448 20.45 0.29 17.79
C LEU A 448 20.68 -0.59 16.56
N GLN A 449 21.65 -0.25 15.69
CA GLN A 449 22.09 -1.14 14.62
C GLN A 449 22.62 -2.46 15.19
N LYS A 450 23.42 -2.44 16.26
CA LYS A 450 23.87 -3.67 16.94
C LYS A 450 22.70 -4.49 17.47
N LEU A 451 21.66 -3.86 17.99
CA LEU A 451 20.44 -4.54 18.43
C LEU A 451 19.74 -5.25 17.25
N LEU A 452 19.63 -4.58 16.11
CA LEU A 452 19.08 -5.19 14.89
C LEU A 452 19.92 -6.38 14.42
N GLY A 453 21.26 -6.31 14.54
CA GLY A 453 22.18 -7.38 14.20
C GLY A 453 22.05 -8.66 15.06
N LEU A 454 21.27 -8.65 16.13
CA LEU A 454 20.90 -9.86 16.87
C LEU A 454 19.83 -10.70 16.15
N THR A 455 19.14 -10.11 15.18
CA THR A 455 18.06 -10.77 14.45
C THR A 455 18.65 -11.82 13.50
N GLN A 456 18.10 -13.04 13.56
CA GLN A 456 18.47 -14.11 12.64
C GLN A 456 17.69 -13.97 11.33
N THR A 457 18.32 -14.34 10.21
CA THR A 457 17.67 -14.32 8.90
C THR A 457 16.49 -15.28 8.80
N SER A 458 16.51 -16.37 9.58
CA SER A 458 15.38 -17.30 9.70
C SER A 458 14.13 -16.64 10.32
N VAL A 459 14.32 -15.77 11.32
CA VAL A 459 13.22 -15.00 11.92
C VAL A 459 12.64 -14.02 10.90
N LEU A 460 13.50 -13.41 10.06
CA LEU A 460 13.06 -12.55 8.97
C LEU A 460 12.28 -13.33 7.90
N ALA A 461 12.71 -14.55 7.56
CA ALA A 461 11.95 -15.45 6.69
C ALA A 461 10.56 -15.75 7.29
N GLY A 462 10.46 -15.95 8.59
CA GLY A 462 9.19 -16.11 9.31
C GLY A 462 8.31 -14.87 9.23
N LEU A 463 8.89 -13.69 9.26
CA LEU A 463 8.16 -12.44 9.07
C LEU A 463 7.63 -12.29 7.64
N PHE A 464 8.41 -12.68 6.61
CA PHE A 464 7.91 -12.74 5.25
C PHE A 464 6.71 -13.69 5.12
N LEU A 465 6.75 -14.87 5.75
CA LEU A 465 5.59 -15.79 5.79
C LEU A 465 4.37 -15.11 6.44
N PHE A 466 4.57 -14.42 7.54
CA PHE A 466 3.49 -13.72 8.24
C PHE A 466 2.91 -12.57 7.39
N MET A 467 3.76 -11.78 6.74
CA MET A 467 3.31 -10.70 5.84
C MET A 467 2.53 -11.26 4.64
N GLY A 468 3.01 -12.36 4.06
CA GLY A 468 2.29 -13.08 3.00
C GLY A 468 0.92 -13.56 3.45
N TYR A 469 0.85 -14.17 4.64
CA TYR A 469 -0.41 -14.58 5.25
C TYR A 469 -1.35 -13.38 5.50
N GLN A 470 -0.85 -12.31 6.10
CA GLN A 470 -1.64 -11.12 6.42
C GLN A 470 -2.21 -10.46 5.15
N SER A 471 -1.38 -10.30 4.12
CA SER A 471 -1.80 -9.75 2.83
C SER A 471 -2.82 -10.66 2.12
N LEU A 472 -2.63 -11.98 2.17
CA LEU A 472 -3.54 -12.94 1.56
C LEU A 472 -4.87 -13.03 2.30
N SER A 473 -4.87 -12.95 3.63
CA SER A 473 -6.07 -13.11 4.47
C SER A 473 -7.12 -12.03 4.24
N VAL A 474 -6.72 -10.85 3.78
CA VAL A 474 -7.62 -9.73 3.45
C VAL A 474 -7.93 -9.64 1.95
N ASN A 475 -7.36 -10.53 1.13
CA ASN A 475 -7.54 -10.50 -0.32
C ASN A 475 -8.87 -11.17 -0.72
N PRO A 476 -9.77 -10.47 -1.43
CA PRO A 476 -11.06 -11.02 -1.84
C PRO A 476 -10.97 -12.28 -2.72
N ILE A 477 -9.83 -12.47 -3.42
CA ILE A 477 -9.61 -13.68 -4.23
C ILE A 477 -9.56 -14.92 -3.34
N LEU A 478 -9.00 -14.86 -2.13
CA LEU A 478 -8.95 -16.00 -1.23
C LEU A 478 -10.36 -16.45 -0.80
N GLU A 479 -11.23 -15.52 -0.45
CA GLU A 479 -12.62 -15.80 -0.12
C GLU A 479 -13.34 -16.47 -1.30
N ARG A 480 -13.16 -15.93 -2.51
CA ARG A 480 -13.74 -16.51 -3.72
C ARG A 480 -13.16 -17.89 -4.08
N VAL A 481 -11.90 -18.18 -3.71
CA VAL A 481 -11.30 -19.52 -3.84
C VAL A 481 -11.92 -20.49 -2.86
N VAL A 482 -12.22 -20.08 -1.64
CA VAL A 482 -12.96 -20.91 -0.67
C VAL A 482 -14.35 -21.25 -1.24
N ASN A 483 -15.05 -20.26 -1.80
CA ASN A 483 -16.34 -20.49 -2.47
C ASN A 483 -16.23 -21.42 -3.68
N LEU A 484 -15.11 -21.42 -4.40
CA LEU A 484 -14.85 -22.36 -5.50
C LEU A 484 -14.74 -23.82 -5.03
N LEU A 485 -14.23 -24.01 -3.80
CA LEU A 485 -14.07 -25.33 -3.17
C LEU A 485 -15.30 -25.77 -2.35
N THR A 486 -16.26 -24.87 -2.13
CA THR A 486 -17.47 -25.13 -1.35
C THR A 486 -18.52 -25.87 -2.22
N PRO A 487 -19.19 -26.91 -1.69
CA PRO A 487 -20.24 -27.59 -2.40
C PRO A 487 -21.37 -26.62 -2.83
N PRO A 488 -21.99 -26.81 -4.01
CA PRO A 488 -23.02 -25.90 -4.49
C PRO A 488 -24.25 -25.75 -3.56
N SER A 489 -24.50 -26.73 -2.70
CA SER A 489 -25.58 -26.70 -1.70
C SER A 489 -25.34 -25.67 -0.58
N ASP A 490 -24.07 -25.38 -0.30
CA ASP A 490 -23.65 -24.59 0.86
C ASP A 490 -23.25 -23.15 0.45
N LEU A 491 -23.29 -22.88 -0.86
CA LEU A 491 -23.01 -21.55 -1.40
C LEU A 491 -24.18 -20.59 -1.10
N PRO A 492 -23.91 -19.31 -0.78
CA PRO A 492 -24.96 -18.32 -0.55
C PRO A 492 -25.82 -18.10 -1.81
N ALA A 493 -27.08 -17.72 -1.59
CA ALA A 493 -27.98 -17.40 -2.69
C ALA A 493 -27.48 -16.14 -3.43
N LEU A 494 -27.47 -16.23 -4.77
CA LEU A 494 -27.10 -15.12 -5.64
C LEU A 494 -28.35 -14.35 -6.09
N PRO A 495 -28.18 -13.06 -6.47
CA PRO A 495 -29.22 -12.31 -7.15
C PRO A 495 -29.64 -12.97 -8.45
N ASP A 496 -30.88 -12.69 -8.90
CA ASP A 496 -31.37 -13.14 -10.19
C ASP A 496 -30.43 -12.74 -11.33
N ASN A 497 -30.23 -13.63 -12.29
CA ASN A 497 -29.33 -13.46 -13.45
C ASN A 497 -27.80 -13.55 -13.18
N VAL A 498 -27.35 -13.85 -11.96
CA VAL A 498 -25.95 -14.13 -11.67
C VAL A 498 -25.77 -15.63 -11.43
N SER A 499 -24.71 -16.20 -12.01
CA SER A 499 -24.35 -17.60 -11.80
C SER A 499 -23.01 -17.75 -11.09
N TRP A 500 -22.90 -18.73 -10.20
CA TRP A 500 -21.63 -19.10 -9.59
C TRP A 500 -20.56 -19.44 -10.62
N PHE A 501 -20.94 -20.01 -11.75
CA PHE A 501 -20.00 -20.29 -12.84
C PHE A 501 -19.32 -19.01 -13.35
N GLY A 502 -20.05 -17.92 -13.54
CA GLY A 502 -19.50 -16.62 -13.94
C GLY A 502 -18.52 -16.07 -12.92
N ILE A 503 -18.82 -16.15 -11.61
CA ILE A 503 -17.97 -15.71 -10.50
C ILE A 503 -16.70 -16.57 -10.44
N HIS A 504 -16.82 -17.90 -10.56
CA HIS A 504 -15.68 -18.81 -10.55
C HIS A 504 -14.75 -18.60 -11.76
N MET A 505 -15.32 -18.35 -12.94
CA MET A 505 -14.54 -18.01 -14.14
C MET A 505 -13.77 -16.69 -13.95
N TYR A 506 -14.40 -15.68 -13.34
CA TYR A 506 -13.75 -14.40 -13.00
C TYR A 506 -12.56 -14.62 -12.04
N THR A 507 -12.78 -15.33 -10.93
CA THR A 507 -11.74 -15.65 -9.95
C THR A 507 -10.58 -16.46 -10.56
N THR A 508 -10.92 -17.48 -11.38
CA THR A 508 -9.92 -18.29 -12.08
C THR A 508 -9.07 -17.42 -13.01
N THR A 509 -9.70 -16.47 -13.72
CA THR A 509 -8.98 -15.51 -14.57
C THR A 509 -8.02 -14.64 -13.77
N GLN A 510 -8.43 -14.14 -12.59
CA GLN A 510 -7.54 -13.38 -11.70
C GLN A 510 -6.33 -14.22 -11.24
N ILE A 511 -6.56 -15.47 -10.85
CA ILE A 511 -5.48 -16.38 -10.41
C ILE A 511 -4.51 -16.67 -11.56
N ILE A 512 -5.02 -16.94 -12.77
CA ILE A 512 -4.17 -17.16 -13.95
C ILE A 512 -3.35 -15.93 -14.27
N MET A 513 -3.96 -14.74 -14.26
CA MET A 513 -3.24 -13.49 -14.51
C MET A 513 -2.18 -13.21 -13.43
N ALA A 514 -2.50 -13.42 -12.15
CA ALA A 514 -1.51 -13.31 -11.07
C ALA A 514 -0.36 -14.31 -11.27
N GLY A 515 -0.65 -15.54 -11.68
CA GLY A 515 0.36 -16.57 -11.99
C GLY A 515 1.25 -16.19 -13.16
N ILE A 516 0.69 -15.59 -14.23
CA ILE A 516 1.45 -15.11 -15.39
C ILE A 516 2.38 -13.96 -14.94
N VAL A 517 1.87 -12.98 -14.21
CA VAL A 517 2.66 -11.85 -13.72
C VAL A 517 3.77 -12.33 -12.81
N PHE A 518 3.47 -13.24 -11.87
CA PHE A 518 4.49 -13.86 -11.02
C PHE A 518 5.53 -14.64 -11.84
N GLY A 519 5.10 -15.42 -12.83
CA GLY A 519 6.00 -16.10 -13.76
C GLY A 519 6.97 -15.15 -14.45
N VAL A 520 6.52 -13.97 -14.86
CA VAL A 520 7.37 -12.92 -15.44
C VAL A 520 8.41 -12.44 -14.42
N THR A 521 8.06 -12.30 -13.13
CA THR A 521 9.02 -11.88 -12.09
C THR A 521 10.16 -12.87 -11.84
N LEU A 522 10.05 -14.10 -12.35
CA LEU A 522 11.10 -15.13 -12.30
C LEU A 522 11.99 -15.18 -13.55
N THR A 523 11.79 -14.27 -14.51
CA THR A 523 12.53 -14.22 -15.78
C THR A 523 13.32 -12.93 -15.90
N VAL A 524 14.15 -12.84 -16.93
CA VAL A 524 14.88 -11.60 -17.28
C VAL A 524 13.93 -10.41 -17.55
N ALA A 525 12.66 -10.67 -17.88
CA ALA A 525 11.63 -9.67 -18.07
C ALA A 525 11.00 -9.18 -16.75
N ALA A 526 11.47 -9.65 -15.60
CA ALA A 526 10.94 -9.26 -14.30
C ALA A 526 10.79 -7.74 -14.09
N PRO A 527 11.71 -6.86 -14.54
CA PRO A 527 11.52 -5.41 -14.40
C PRO A 527 10.22 -4.88 -15.02
N ALA A 528 9.65 -5.58 -16.01
CA ALA A 528 8.45 -5.15 -16.72
C ALA A 528 7.12 -5.51 -16.01
N PHE A 529 7.14 -6.26 -14.88
CA PHE A 529 5.91 -6.70 -14.22
C PHE A 529 4.94 -5.55 -13.82
N PRO A 530 5.41 -4.35 -13.41
CA PRO A 530 4.50 -3.25 -13.09
C PRO A 530 3.72 -2.76 -14.31
N LEU A 531 4.35 -2.77 -15.49
CA LEU A 531 3.68 -2.42 -16.75
C LEU A 531 2.58 -3.40 -17.12
N ILE A 532 2.76 -4.69 -16.81
CA ILE A 532 1.73 -5.72 -17.05
C ILE A 532 0.53 -5.48 -16.14
N ILE A 533 0.75 -5.11 -14.87
CA ILE A 533 -0.34 -4.80 -13.94
C ILE A 533 -1.18 -3.62 -14.43
N ILE A 534 -0.52 -2.56 -14.91
CA ILE A 534 -1.25 -1.42 -15.50
C ILE A 534 -2.02 -1.83 -16.75
N ALA A 535 -1.46 -2.70 -17.59
CA ALA A 535 -2.13 -3.20 -18.77
C ALA A 535 -3.42 -4.00 -18.43
N LEU A 536 -3.56 -4.51 -17.20
CA LEU A 536 -4.81 -5.14 -16.75
C LEU A 536 -5.98 -4.15 -16.68
N VAL A 537 -5.74 -2.85 -16.45
CA VAL A 537 -6.80 -1.83 -16.39
C VAL A 537 -7.54 -1.72 -17.74
N PRO A 538 -6.89 -1.41 -18.88
CA PRO A 538 -7.57 -1.37 -20.16
C PRO A 538 -8.12 -2.75 -20.60
N VAL A 539 -7.47 -3.85 -20.22
CA VAL A 539 -8.01 -5.21 -20.48
C VAL A 539 -9.33 -5.39 -19.76
N ARG A 540 -9.44 -4.99 -18.48
CA ARG A 540 -10.69 -5.05 -17.73
C ARG A 540 -11.77 -4.21 -18.40
N LEU A 541 -11.50 -2.97 -18.72
CA LEU A 541 -12.48 -2.02 -19.23
C LEU A 541 -12.98 -2.36 -20.65
N SER A 542 -12.13 -2.97 -21.49
CA SER A 542 -12.48 -3.24 -22.89
C SER A 542 -12.89 -4.69 -23.19
N LEU A 543 -12.20 -5.67 -22.59
CA LEU A 543 -12.35 -7.08 -22.93
C LEU A 543 -13.34 -7.80 -22.02
N MET A 544 -13.29 -7.53 -20.71
CA MET A 544 -14.07 -8.32 -19.76
C MET A 544 -15.58 -8.07 -19.89
N ASN A 545 -16.00 -6.87 -20.27
CA ASN A 545 -17.40 -6.55 -20.55
C ASN A 545 -18.00 -7.36 -21.72
N ARG A 546 -17.14 -8.01 -22.54
CA ARG A 546 -17.59 -8.89 -23.64
C ARG A 546 -17.74 -10.35 -23.22
N VAL A 547 -17.09 -10.75 -22.12
CA VAL A 547 -17.02 -12.14 -21.66
C VAL A 547 -17.98 -12.40 -20.50
N TRP A 548 -18.11 -11.45 -19.59
CA TRP A 548 -18.99 -11.56 -18.41
C TRP A 548 -20.23 -10.69 -18.55
N SER A 549 -21.35 -11.17 -17.96
CA SER A 549 -22.56 -10.37 -17.87
C SER A 549 -22.33 -9.14 -16.96
N ARG A 550 -23.08 -8.07 -17.22
CA ARG A 550 -23.01 -6.83 -16.43
C ARG A 550 -23.35 -7.10 -14.96
N GLU A 551 -24.33 -7.95 -14.69
CA GLU A 551 -24.78 -8.32 -13.35
C GLU A 551 -23.67 -9.04 -12.57
N THR A 552 -22.95 -9.97 -13.22
CA THR A 552 -21.80 -10.65 -12.60
C THR A 552 -20.71 -9.66 -12.26
N LEU A 553 -20.34 -8.76 -13.17
CA LEU A 553 -19.31 -7.77 -12.93
C LEU A 553 -19.70 -6.76 -11.85
N ARG A 554 -20.98 -6.36 -11.78
CA ARG A 554 -21.50 -5.52 -10.69
C ARG A 554 -21.34 -6.16 -9.31
N LEU A 555 -21.40 -7.48 -9.23
CA LEU A 555 -21.26 -8.19 -7.95
C LEU A 555 -19.80 -8.33 -7.53
N VAL A 556 -18.91 -8.72 -8.46
CA VAL A 556 -17.52 -9.11 -8.13
C VAL A 556 -16.50 -8.00 -8.32
N ASP A 557 -16.82 -6.95 -9.09
CA ASP A 557 -15.88 -5.89 -9.45
C ASP A 557 -16.49 -4.50 -9.24
N GLY A 558 -15.72 -3.62 -8.66
CA GLY A 558 -16.08 -2.24 -8.40
C GLY A 558 -14.87 -1.33 -8.69
N TRP A 559 -15.05 -0.04 -8.56
CA TRP A 559 -13.93 0.88 -8.60
C TRP A 559 -13.06 0.68 -7.34
N ALA A 560 -11.76 0.59 -7.50
CA ALA A 560 -10.84 0.45 -6.37
C ALA A 560 -10.56 1.79 -5.68
N CYS A 561 -10.68 2.91 -6.41
CA CYS A 561 -10.29 4.24 -5.96
C CYS A 561 -11.44 5.24 -5.88
N ARG A 562 -12.66 4.83 -6.16
CA ARG A 562 -13.88 5.64 -6.03
C ARG A 562 -15.08 4.75 -5.78
N GLU A 563 -16.19 5.32 -5.38
CA GLU A 563 -17.44 4.58 -5.21
C GLU A 563 -18.14 4.28 -6.55
N GLY A 564 -19.00 3.28 -6.53
CA GLY A 564 -19.81 2.88 -7.68
C GLY A 564 -19.24 1.70 -8.45
N LYS A 565 -19.92 1.39 -9.55
CA LYS A 565 -19.58 0.28 -10.45
C LYS A 565 -19.15 0.83 -11.82
N PRO A 566 -18.22 0.16 -12.53
CA PRO A 566 -17.79 0.61 -13.85
C PRO A 566 -18.94 0.75 -14.86
N GLU A 567 -19.98 -0.08 -14.73
CA GLU A 567 -21.14 -0.08 -15.62
C GLU A 567 -22.15 1.03 -15.35
N ASP A 568 -22.16 1.61 -14.13
CA ASP A 568 -23.10 2.67 -13.77
C ASP A 568 -22.71 3.99 -14.42
N SER A 569 -21.43 4.19 -14.72
CA SER A 569 -20.93 5.39 -15.41
C SER A 569 -21.44 5.51 -16.87
N ASP A 570 -21.71 4.38 -17.54
CA ASP A 570 -22.22 4.36 -18.92
C ASP A 570 -23.71 4.72 -18.98
N SER A 571 -24.48 4.38 -17.91
CA SER A 571 -25.92 4.69 -17.84
C SER A 571 -26.19 6.16 -17.53
N GLU A 572 -25.35 6.80 -16.72
CA GLU A 572 -25.48 8.24 -16.45
C GLU A 572 -25.14 9.09 -17.69
N THR A 573 -24.13 8.68 -18.46
CA THR A 573 -23.77 9.37 -19.72
C THR A 573 -24.87 9.23 -20.78
N MET A 574 -25.59 8.11 -20.84
CA MET A 574 -26.72 7.92 -21.74
C MET A 574 -27.96 8.69 -21.28
N GLN A 575 -28.22 8.82 -19.97
CA GLN A 575 -29.34 9.62 -19.47
C GLN A 575 -29.15 11.11 -19.73
N VAL A 576 -27.93 11.63 -19.54
CA VAL A 576 -27.63 13.04 -19.86
C VAL A 576 -27.70 13.33 -21.36
N GLN A 577 -27.39 12.35 -22.24
CA GLN A 577 -27.60 12.50 -23.69
C GLN A 577 -29.06 12.38 -24.09
N GLY A 578 -29.87 11.54 -23.42
CA GLY A 578 -31.31 11.37 -23.70
C GLY A 578 -32.14 12.58 -23.32
N PHE A 579 -31.82 13.30 -22.24
CA PHE A 579 -32.51 14.55 -21.85
C PHE A 579 -32.20 15.73 -22.78
N GLY A 580 -31.06 15.72 -23.46
CA GLY A 580 -30.67 16.76 -24.42
C GLY A 580 -31.38 16.67 -25.77
N ASP A 581 -31.89 15.49 -26.14
CA ASP A 581 -32.56 15.25 -27.43
C ASP A 581 -34.08 15.38 -27.36
N GLU A 582 -34.71 15.19 -26.21
CA GLU A 582 -36.17 15.42 -26.06
C GLU A 582 -36.55 16.93 -25.98
N GLU A 583 -35.65 17.78 -25.50
CA GLU A 583 -35.92 19.23 -25.44
C GLU A 583 -35.81 19.93 -26.82
N LYS A 584 -35.23 19.27 -27.83
CA LYS A 584 -35.14 19.76 -29.21
C LYS A 584 -36.23 19.28 -30.15
N ALA A 585 -37.08 18.34 -29.70
CA ALA A 585 -38.21 17.84 -30.52
C ALA A 585 -39.55 18.50 -30.19
N GLY A 586 -39.57 19.49 -29.32
CA GLY A 586 -40.78 20.14 -28.79
C GLY A 586 -40.89 21.63 -29.04
N VAL A 587 -40.35 22.16 -30.19
CA VAL A 587 -40.68 23.55 -30.64
C VAL A 587 -41.06 23.52 -32.12
#